data_edcf46f9ebe0875c00edbb281b333a43
#
_entry.id   edcf46f9ebe0875c00edbb281b333a43
#
_cell.length_a   1.000
_cell.length_b   1.000
_cell.length_c   1.000
_cell.angle_alpha   90.00
_cell.angle_beta   90.00
_cell.angle_gamma   90.00
#
_symmetry.space_group_name_H-M   'P 1'
#
loop_
_entity.id
_entity.type
_entity.pdbx_description
1 polymer ?
#
loop_
_entity_poly.entity_id
_entity_poly.type
_entity_poly.pdbx_seq_one_letter_code
_entity_poly.pdbx_strand_id
1 'polypeptide(L)'
;MAQDSSAVLPAPHVLELPASAVEGAESRDFGVYLHVPFCQPECGHCDGTSVGNSERSGVIKTRFPRLIERELSASGRALGASGVAERAARSVFFGGGNPTALPRTAIGYMLDAVVRSVGITDDAEITVEAHPDTVDRSYVTALRDLGVTRISLGMHSATPHVLSTLHRTHERVDVWEAAATAREVGLDLSLDLVYGTPGEKPEDWQKSLEIALAMEPDHISAYALVAEPGTRLARAIELGEVAAVDPDVQADYYLMADRTLAEAGFEWYELSHWARTPAHRCRHQMGYWSSADWVGVGPRAHSHIGGVRWWNVDSLATWADLIDQDVLPIESQEVLDSSAQQMERIMLGLKTRDGISVDSLHGADQLADQWREQGWVEAEELVAGRIVLTATGRLLADRLTTELVSLEVSTQQGS
;
A
#
# COMPACT_ATOMS: atom_id res chain seq x y z
N MET A 1 0.98 30.14 -4.93
CA MET A 1 -0.28 29.44 -4.62
C MET A 1 -0.82 28.95 -5.96
N ALA A 2 -0.41 27.75 -6.36
CA ALA A 2 -1.02 27.07 -7.50
C ALA A 2 -2.47 26.75 -7.10
N GLN A 3 -3.43 27.21 -7.88
CA GLN A 3 -4.81 26.78 -7.73
C GLN A 3 -4.84 25.28 -8.03
N ASP A 4 -5.26 24.51 -7.04
CA ASP A 4 -5.54 23.09 -7.15
C ASP A 4 -6.52 22.91 -8.34
N SER A 5 -6.03 22.41 -9.46
CA SER A 5 -6.83 22.27 -10.68
C SER A 5 -7.64 20.97 -10.72
N SER A 6 -7.50 20.15 -9.69
CA SER A 6 -8.32 18.95 -9.51
C SER A 6 -9.70 19.35 -8.98
N ALA A 7 -10.75 19.17 -9.76
CA ALA A 7 -12.11 19.39 -9.31
C ALA A 7 -12.59 18.17 -8.51
N VAL A 8 -12.60 18.29 -7.18
CA VAL A 8 -13.32 17.33 -6.33
C VAL A 8 -14.81 17.57 -6.52
N LEU A 9 -15.48 16.64 -7.19
CA LEU A 9 -16.92 16.73 -7.43
C LEU A 9 -17.67 16.17 -6.21
N PRO A 10 -18.71 16.86 -5.69
CA PRO A 10 -19.53 16.31 -4.62
C PRO A 10 -20.22 15.03 -5.12
N ALA A 11 -20.22 14.01 -4.32
CA ALA A 11 -20.68 12.68 -4.64
C ALA A 11 -22.04 12.64 -5.32
N PRO A 12 -22.10 12.13 -6.52
CA PRO A 12 -23.25 11.35 -6.91
C PRO A 12 -22.85 9.88 -6.73
N HIS A 13 -23.62 9.10 -6.03
CA HIS A 13 -23.49 7.64 -5.94
C HIS A 13 -23.42 6.93 -7.33
N VAL A 14 -22.97 7.63 -8.34
CA VAL A 14 -22.81 7.23 -9.75
C VAL A 14 -21.37 7.51 -10.14
N LEU A 15 -20.67 6.48 -10.58
CA LEU A 15 -19.32 6.61 -11.14
C LEU A 15 -19.44 7.17 -12.56
N GLU A 16 -18.81 8.32 -12.80
CA GLU A 16 -18.69 8.92 -14.13
C GLU A 16 -17.22 8.93 -14.57
N LEU A 17 -16.93 8.21 -15.64
CA LEU A 17 -15.58 8.17 -16.22
C LEU A 17 -15.59 8.92 -17.56
N PRO A 18 -14.73 9.94 -17.73
CA PRO A 18 -14.56 10.60 -19.03
C PRO A 18 -13.92 9.64 -20.03
N ALA A 19 -14.13 9.88 -21.33
CA ALA A 19 -13.60 9.05 -22.40
C ALA A 19 -12.07 8.86 -22.29
N SER A 20 -11.33 9.90 -21.87
CA SER A 20 -9.88 9.83 -21.64
C SER A 20 -9.45 8.82 -20.57
N ALA A 21 -10.27 8.54 -19.58
CA ALA A 21 -9.98 7.54 -18.57
C ALA A 21 -10.21 6.11 -19.08
N VAL A 22 -11.14 5.96 -20.02
CA VAL A 22 -11.52 4.67 -20.61
C VAL A 22 -10.57 4.26 -21.74
N GLU A 23 -10.08 5.24 -22.51
CA GLU A 23 -9.16 4.99 -23.62
C GLU A 23 -7.88 4.27 -23.14
N GLY A 24 -7.51 3.20 -23.84
CA GLY A 24 -6.33 2.39 -23.52
C GLY A 24 -6.45 1.54 -22.23
N ALA A 25 -7.64 1.46 -21.63
CA ALA A 25 -7.83 0.67 -20.40
C ALA A 25 -7.40 -0.79 -20.55
N GLU A 26 -7.61 -1.39 -21.74
CA GLU A 26 -7.25 -2.78 -22.06
C GLU A 26 -5.74 -3.06 -21.99
N SER A 27 -4.90 -2.03 -22.10
CA SER A 27 -3.43 -2.15 -22.05
C SER A 27 -2.84 -1.85 -20.67
N ARG A 28 -3.62 -1.26 -19.75
CA ARG A 28 -3.16 -0.96 -18.40
C ARG A 28 -3.35 -2.17 -17.49
N ASP A 29 -2.38 -2.44 -16.62
CA ASP A 29 -2.52 -3.45 -15.57
C ASP A 29 -3.73 -3.12 -14.68
N PHE A 30 -4.41 -4.16 -14.21
CA PHE A 30 -5.60 -4.03 -13.40
C PHE A 30 -5.52 -4.85 -12.12
N GLY A 31 -5.88 -4.24 -11.01
CA GLY A 31 -5.89 -4.85 -9.69
C GLY A 31 -7.22 -4.72 -8.96
N VAL A 32 -7.42 -5.55 -7.93
CA VAL A 32 -8.54 -5.46 -6.99
C VAL A 32 -8.01 -5.35 -5.57
N TYR A 33 -8.44 -4.32 -4.85
CA TYR A 33 -8.15 -4.13 -3.43
C TYR A 33 -9.40 -4.36 -2.58
N LEU A 34 -9.29 -5.23 -1.57
CA LEU A 34 -10.38 -5.49 -0.63
C LEU A 34 -10.00 -4.92 0.74
N HIS A 35 -10.68 -3.86 1.15
CA HIS A 35 -10.45 -3.23 2.44
C HIS A 35 -11.26 -3.91 3.54
N VAL A 36 -10.59 -4.61 4.43
CA VAL A 36 -11.19 -5.30 5.59
C VAL A 36 -10.97 -4.45 6.85
N PRO A 37 -11.99 -3.71 7.32
CA PRO A 37 -11.82 -2.70 8.37
C PRO A 37 -11.77 -3.26 9.80
N PHE A 38 -11.74 -4.58 9.95
CA PHE A 38 -11.76 -5.21 11.28
C PHE A 38 -10.34 -5.33 11.81
N CYS A 39 -10.10 -4.79 12.99
CA CYS A 39 -8.85 -4.89 13.69
C CYS A 39 -9.09 -5.17 15.18
N GLN A 40 -8.05 -5.52 15.91
CA GLN A 40 -8.13 -5.57 17.37
C GLN A 40 -8.27 -4.14 17.92
N PRO A 41 -9.13 -3.92 18.95
CA PRO A 41 -9.43 -2.57 19.45
C PRO A 41 -8.22 -1.81 20.03
N GLU A 42 -7.11 -2.50 20.24
CA GLU A 42 -5.95 -1.98 20.99
C GLU A 42 -4.80 -1.49 20.10
N CYS A 43 -4.91 -1.60 18.76
CA CYS A 43 -3.90 -1.07 17.86
C CYS A 43 -3.80 0.45 18.01
N GLY A 44 -2.65 0.96 18.48
CA GLY A 44 -2.51 2.34 18.96
C GLY A 44 -1.82 3.29 18.00
N HIS A 45 -1.31 2.83 16.86
CA HIS A 45 -0.45 3.63 15.98
C HIS A 45 -1.04 3.91 14.59
N CYS A 46 -2.03 3.16 14.14
CA CYS A 46 -2.71 3.46 12.87
C CYS A 46 -3.95 4.34 13.08
N ASP A 47 -4.40 5.01 12.05
CA ASP A 47 -5.48 6.02 12.05
C ASP A 47 -6.88 5.51 12.44
N GLY A 48 -6.94 4.35 13.09
CA GLY A 48 -8.07 3.91 13.89
C GLY A 48 -9.36 3.68 13.14
N THR A 49 -9.34 3.39 11.85
CA THR A 49 -10.52 2.89 11.13
C THR A 49 -10.94 1.50 11.54
N SER A 50 -10.29 0.98 12.58
CA SER A 50 -10.76 -0.23 13.25
C SER A 50 -12.14 0.02 13.84
N VAL A 51 -13.12 -0.61 13.25
CA VAL A 51 -14.51 -0.54 13.70
C VAL A 51 -14.61 -1.17 15.07
N GLY A 52 -14.90 -0.34 16.08
CA GLY A 52 -15.08 -0.83 17.45
C GLY A 52 -16.12 -1.96 17.53
N ASN A 53 -16.00 -2.79 18.55
CA ASN A 53 -16.89 -3.94 18.84
C ASN A 53 -18.31 -3.50 19.26
N SER A 54 -19.02 -2.72 18.43
CA SER A 54 -20.45 -2.47 18.64
C SER A 54 -21.27 -3.68 18.15
N GLU A 55 -22.46 -3.87 18.70
CA GLU A 55 -23.39 -4.93 18.25
C GLU A 55 -23.66 -4.83 16.74
N ARG A 56 -23.86 -3.61 16.23
CA ARG A 56 -24.05 -3.36 14.78
C ARG A 56 -22.84 -3.78 13.96
N SER A 57 -21.63 -3.49 14.43
CA SER A 57 -20.38 -3.91 13.77
C SER A 57 -20.26 -5.42 13.70
N GLY A 58 -20.65 -6.13 14.75
CA GLY A 58 -20.65 -7.59 14.77
C GLY A 58 -21.61 -8.21 13.74
N VAL A 59 -22.80 -7.63 13.58
CA VAL A 59 -23.79 -8.05 12.56
C VAL A 59 -23.21 -7.81 11.15
N ILE A 60 -22.64 -6.61 10.90
CA ILE A 60 -22.04 -6.30 9.60
C ILE A 60 -20.85 -7.22 9.31
N LYS A 61 -20.00 -7.50 10.30
CA LYS A 61 -18.85 -8.42 10.15
C LYS A 61 -19.28 -9.80 9.63
N THR A 62 -20.40 -10.32 10.13
CA THR A 62 -20.95 -11.61 9.68
C THR A 62 -21.42 -11.57 8.23
N ARG A 63 -21.94 -10.43 7.76
CA ARG A 63 -22.47 -10.23 6.40
C ARG A 63 -21.41 -9.69 5.44
N PHE A 64 -20.28 -9.27 5.94
CA PHE A 64 -19.26 -8.52 5.20
C PHE A 64 -18.87 -9.17 3.87
N PRO A 65 -18.61 -10.49 3.77
CA PRO A 65 -18.27 -11.11 2.49
C PRO A 65 -19.34 -10.94 1.41
N ARG A 66 -20.64 -10.99 1.80
CA ARG A 66 -21.75 -10.79 0.86
C ARG A 66 -21.90 -9.32 0.44
N LEU A 67 -21.60 -8.39 1.33
CA LEU A 67 -21.62 -6.97 1.01
C LEU A 67 -20.49 -6.64 0.01
N ILE A 68 -19.29 -7.20 0.20
CA ILE A 68 -18.17 -7.10 -0.76
C ILE A 68 -18.57 -7.68 -2.13
N GLU A 69 -19.19 -8.85 -2.19
CA GLU A 69 -19.67 -9.43 -3.46
C GLU A 69 -20.65 -8.49 -4.18
N ARG A 70 -21.59 -7.87 -3.45
CA ARG A 70 -22.55 -6.93 -4.03
C ARG A 70 -21.85 -5.67 -4.56
N GLU A 71 -20.90 -5.12 -3.80
CA GLU A 71 -20.13 -3.95 -4.21
C GLU A 71 -19.28 -4.26 -5.45
N LEU A 72 -18.56 -5.39 -5.49
CA LEU A 72 -17.81 -5.84 -6.67
C LEU A 72 -18.71 -5.91 -7.92
N SER A 73 -19.88 -6.52 -7.77
CA SER A 73 -20.84 -6.64 -8.87
C SER A 73 -21.38 -5.29 -9.32
N ALA A 74 -21.64 -4.36 -8.38
CA ALA A 74 -22.10 -3.01 -8.70
C ALA A 74 -20.99 -2.18 -9.38
N SER A 75 -19.76 -2.26 -8.90
CA SER A 75 -18.59 -1.62 -9.50
C SER A 75 -18.33 -2.13 -10.91
N GLY A 76 -18.37 -3.43 -11.13
CA GLY A 76 -18.24 -4.01 -12.47
C GLY A 76 -19.30 -3.52 -13.45
N ARG A 77 -20.58 -3.42 -13.02
CA ARG A 77 -21.65 -2.83 -13.84
C ARG A 77 -21.40 -1.35 -14.15
N ALA A 78 -20.95 -0.57 -13.18
CA ALA A 78 -20.67 0.86 -13.37
C ALA A 78 -19.50 1.08 -14.34
N LEU A 79 -18.42 0.31 -14.22
CA LEU A 79 -17.30 0.34 -15.16
C LEU A 79 -17.74 -0.03 -16.57
N GLY A 80 -18.49 -1.12 -16.72
CA GLY A 80 -19.04 -1.53 -18.04
C GLY A 80 -19.99 -0.49 -18.66
N ALA A 81 -20.85 0.14 -17.83
CA ALA A 81 -21.73 1.22 -18.28
C ALA A 81 -20.95 2.47 -18.71
N SER A 82 -19.77 2.71 -18.13
CA SER A 82 -18.85 3.79 -18.52
C SER A 82 -17.99 3.42 -19.74
N GLY A 83 -18.11 2.21 -20.28
CA GLY A 83 -17.36 1.75 -21.47
C GLY A 83 -15.98 1.20 -21.17
N VAL A 84 -15.62 0.96 -19.89
CA VAL A 84 -14.35 0.32 -19.54
C VAL A 84 -14.37 -1.14 -20.00
N ALA A 85 -13.34 -1.54 -20.77
CA ALA A 85 -13.21 -2.91 -21.23
C ALA A 85 -13.07 -3.89 -20.07
N GLU A 86 -13.76 -5.03 -20.15
CA GLU A 86 -13.60 -6.13 -19.21
C GLU A 86 -12.17 -6.68 -19.32
N ARG A 87 -11.54 -6.89 -18.16
CA ARG A 87 -10.20 -7.45 -18.06
C ARG A 87 -10.00 -8.14 -16.72
N ALA A 88 -9.27 -9.24 -16.74
CA ALA A 88 -8.93 -9.99 -15.55
C ALA A 88 -7.92 -9.23 -14.67
N ALA A 89 -8.08 -9.32 -13.36
CA ALA A 89 -7.15 -8.72 -12.41
C ALA A 89 -5.82 -9.50 -12.37
N ARG A 90 -4.70 -8.77 -12.44
CA ARG A 90 -3.35 -9.32 -12.26
C ARG A 90 -2.91 -9.36 -10.81
N SER A 91 -3.61 -8.63 -9.95
CA SER A 91 -3.40 -8.66 -8.50
C SER A 91 -4.70 -8.54 -7.73
N VAL A 92 -4.80 -9.29 -6.64
CA VAL A 92 -5.87 -9.17 -5.65
C VAL A 92 -5.20 -8.98 -4.28
N PHE A 93 -5.56 -7.92 -3.59
CA PHE A 93 -4.93 -7.59 -2.32
C PHE A 93 -5.98 -7.42 -1.22
N PHE A 94 -5.89 -8.25 -0.19
CA PHE A 94 -6.69 -8.13 1.03
C PHE A 94 -5.89 -7.35 2.06
N GLY A 95 -6.29 -6.13 2.34
CA GLY A 95 -5.61 -5.25 3.28
C GLY A 95 -6.55 -4.50 4.21
N GLY A 96 -6.04 -3.48 4.87
CA GLY A 96 -6.79 -2.56 5.70
C GLY A 96 -6.47 -2.69 7.18
N GLY A 97 -7.43 -3.12 8.01
CA GLY A 97 -7.20 -3.37 9.43
C GLY A 97 -6.48 -4.70 9.64
N ASN A 98 -7.23 -5.79 9.63
CA ASN A 98 -6.70 -7.14 9.71
C ASN A 98 -7.63 -8.12 8.97
N PRO A 99 -7.33 -8.51 7.73
CA PRO A 99 -8.13 -9.47 6.98
C PRO A 99 -8.31 -10.79 7.71
N THR A 100 -7.31 -11.26 8.44
CA THR A 100 -7.34 -12.53 9.17
C THR A 100 -8.11 -12.47 10.50
N ALA A 101 -8.67 -11.30 10.86
CA ALA A 101 -9.72 -11.21 11.86
C ALA A 101 -11.06 -11.82 11.39
N LEU A 102 -11.18 -12.13 10.09
CA LEU A 102 -12.28 -12.88 9.49
C LEU A 102 -11.94 -14.37 9.43
N PRO A 103 -12.95 -15.27 9.48
CA PRO A 103 -12.70 -16.70 9.26
C PRO A 103 -12.18 -16.94 7.82
N ARG A 104 -11.29 -17.93 7.64
CA ARG A 104 -10.74 -18.29 6.33
C ARG A 104 -11.81 -18.57 5.25
N THR A 105 -12.98 -19.03 5.64
CA THR A 105 -14.12 -19.20 4.72
C THR A 105 -14.65 -17.89 4.17
N ALA A 106 -14.51 -16.78 4.91
CA ALA A 106 -14.87 -15.45 4.45
C ALA A 106 -13.86 -14.94 3.40
N ILE A 107 -12.56 -15.19 3.60
CA ILE A 107 -11.53 -14.88 2.61
C ILE A 107 -11.80 -15.63 1.32
N GLY A 108 -12.05 -16.95 1.40
CA GLY A 108 -12.39 -17.77 0.23
C GLY A 108 -13.63 -17.27 -0.50
N TYR A 109 -14.68 -16.94 0.24
CA TYR A 109 -15.90 -16.40 -0.37
C TYR A 109 -15.67 -15.08 -1.13
N MET A 110 -14.90 -14.17 -0.55
CA MET A 110 -14.58 -12.88 -1.17
C MET A 110 -13.67 -13.06 -2.40
N LEU A 111 -12.69 -13.96 -2.32
CA LEU A 111 -11.84 -14.28 -3.48
C LEU A 111 -12.67 -14.91 -4.62
N ASP A 112 -13.55 -15.84 -4.32
CA ASP A 112 -14.51 -16.40 -5.30
C ASP A 112 -15.40 -15.31 -5.90
N ALA A 113 -15.81 -14.31 -5.12
CA ALA A 113 -16.58 -13.18 -5.62
C ALA A 113 -15.77 -12.32 -6.60
N VAL A 114 -14.47 -12.07 -6.33
CA VAL A 114 -13.57 -11.39 -7.29
C VAL A 114 -13.48 -12.19 -8.59
N VAL A 115 -13.22 -13.50 -8.50
CA VAL A 115 -13.13 -14.38 -9.68
C VAL A 115 -14.40 -14.35 -10.54
N ARG A 116 -15.58 -14.36 -9.90
CA ARG A 116 -16.86 -14.32 -10.62
C ARG A 116 -17.18 -12.95 -11.21
N SER A 117 -16.82 -11.86 -10.53
CA SER A 117 -17.25 -10.50 -10.92
C SER A 117 -16.27 -9.80 -11.86
N VAL A 118 -14.98 -10.13 -11.75
CA VAL A 118 -13.89 -9.48 -12.46
C VAL A 118 -13.08 -10.48 -13.29
N GLY A 119 -12.88 -11.69 -12.76
CA GLY A 119 -11.87 -12.62 -13.27
C GLY A 119 -10.48 -12.28 -12.76
N ILE A 120 -9.60 -13.28 -12.72
CA ILE A 120 -8.18 -13.12 -12.41
C ILE A 120 -7.34 -13.79 -13.49
N THR A 121 -6.11 -13.32 -13.73
CA THR A 121 -5.17 -14.00 -14.64
C THR A 121 -4.62 -15.27 -14.00
N ASP A 122 -4.14 -16.21 -14.81
CA ASP A 122 -3.59 -17.49 -14.30
C ASP A 122 -2.36 -17.26 -13.40
N ASP A 123 -1.63 -16.16 -13.62
CA ASP A 123 -0.45 -15.76 -12.86
C ASP A 123 -0.73 -14.64 -11.84
N ALA A 124 -1.99 -14.40 -11.48
CA ALA A 124 -2.37 -13.33 -10.56
C ALA A 124 -1.66 -13.46 -9.21
N GLU A 125 -1.14 -12.34 -8.69
CA GLU A 125 -0.69 -12.24 -7.31
C GLU A 125 -1.92 -12.07 -6.40
N ILE A 126 -2.08 -12.94 -5.41
CA ILE A 126 -3.16 -12.85 -4.41
C ILE A 126 -2.50 -12.73 -3.06
N THR A 127 -2.54 -11.53 -2.49
CA THR A 127 -1.92 -11.18 -1.22
C THR A 127 -2.96 -11.04 -0.12
N VAL A 128 -2.66 -11.57 1.07
CA VAL A 128 -3.45 -11.37 2.30
C VAL A 128 -2.55 -10.84 3.40
N GLU A 129 -2.87 -9.64 3.92
CA GLU A 129 -2.27 -9.12 5.15
C GLU A 129 -2.79 -9.90 6.36
N ALA A 130 -1.92 -10.16 7.32
CA ALA A 130 -2.24 -10.92 8.52
C ALA A 130 -1.54 -10.39 9.75
N HIS A 131 -2.28 -10.35 10.88
CA HIS A 131 -1.65 -10.24 12.18
C HIS A 131 -1.18 -11.62 12.65
N PRO A 132 0.04 -11.75 13.16
CA PRO A 132 0.58 -13.06 13.56
C PRO A 132 -0.26 -13.81 14.60
N ASP A 133 -0.89 -13.08 15.52
CA ASP A 133 -1.75 -13.62 16.57
C ASP A 133 -3.15 -14.03 16.12
N THR A 134 -3.50 -13.80 14.86
CA THR A 134 -4.82 -14.19 14.28
C THR A 134 -4.72 -15.34 13.29
N VAL A 135 -3.52 -15.85 13.03
CA VAL A 135 -3.27 -16.97 12.14
C VAL A 135 -2.56 -18.10 12.86
N ASP A 136 -3.01 -19.30 12.60
CA ASP A 136 -2.34 -20.54 12.99
C ASP A 136 -1.96 -21.35 11.75
N ARG A 137 -1.27 -22.47 11.95
CA ARG A 137 -0.89 -23.38 10.85
C ARG A 137 -2.09 -23.74 9.96
N SER A 138 -3.24 -24.00 10.55
CA SER A 138 -4.45 -24.40 9.83
C SER A 138 -5.00 -23.25 8.98
N TYR A 139 -4.91 -22.02 9.47
CA TYR A 139 -5.34 -20.84 8.73
C TYR A 139 -4.42 -20.55 7.55
N VAL A 140 -3.10 -20.53 7.76
CA VAL A 140 -2.10 -20.30 6.71
C VAL A 140 -2.18 -21.36 5.61
N THR A 141 -2.31 -22.65 5.98
CA THR A 141 -2.50 -23.74 5.02
C THR A 141 -3.77 -23.54 4.19
N ALA A 142 -4.87 -23.14 4.83
CA ALA A 142 -6.12 -22.90 4.12
C ALA A 142 -6.04 -21.72 3.15
N LEU A 143 -5.26 -20.66 3.45
CA LEU A 143 -5.02 -19.57 2.50
C LEU A 143 -4.37 -20.11 1.20
N ARG A 144 -3.38 -20.99 1.35
CA ARG A 144 -2.74 -21.63 0.18
C ARG A 144 -3.73 -22.47 -0.64
N ASP A 145 -4.57 -23.26 0.04
CA ASP A 145 -5.58 -24.09 -0.62
C ASP A 145 -6.64 -23.26 -1.35
N LEU A 146 -6.90 -22.03 -0.89
CA LEU A 146 -7.81 -21.07 -1.53
C LEU A 146 -7.17 -20.36 -2.74
N GLY A 147 -5.89 -20.57 -3.03
CA GLY A 147 -5.19 -19.96 -4.14
C GLY A 147 -4.47 -18.65 -3.80
N VAL A 148 -4.38 -18.27 -2.52
CA VAL A 148 -3.51 -17.16 -2.08
C VAL A 148 -2.08 -17.49 -2.46
N THR A 149 -1.34 -16.51 -2.98
CA THR A 149 0.05 -16.68 -3.41
C THR A 149 1.04 -16.08 -2.43
N ARG A 150 0.63 -15.04 -1.67
CA ARG A 150 1.48 -14.32 -0.70
C ARG A 150 0.73 -14.05 0.60
N ILE A 151 1.43 -14.19 1.72
CA ILE A 151 1.00 -13.68 3.02
C ILE A 151 1.93 -12.56 3.46
N SER A 152 1.38 -11.42 3.94
CA SER A 152 2.15 -10.32 4.54
C SER A 152 1.89 -10.30 6.04
N LEU A 153 2.93 -10.56 6.83
CA LEU A 153 2.83 -10.67 8.29
C LEU A 153 3.31 -9.39 8.97
N GLY A 154 2.42 -8.76 9.71
CA GLY A 154 2.73 -7.57 10.50
C GLY A 154 3.62 -7.91 11.71
N MET A 155 4.90 -8.17 11.48
CA MET A 155 5.89 -8.43 12.54
C MET A 155 6.19 -7.18 13.37
N HIS A 156 6.29 -6.04 12.74
CA HIS A 156 6.61 -4.69 13.23
C HIS A 156 7.96 -4.60 13.95
N SER A 157 8.24 -5.37 14.98
CA SER A 157 9.51 -5.42 15.69
C SER A 157 9.72 -6.80 16.32
N ALA A 158 10.97 -7.17 16.58
CA ALA A 158 11.33 -8.35 17.38
C ALA A 158 11.55 -8.01 18.86
N THR A 159 11.39 -6.74 19.24
CA THR A 159 11.74 -6.25 20.58
C THR A 159 10.49 -5.94 21.40
N PRO A 160 10.26 -6.61 22.56
CA PRO A 160 8.99 -6.52 23.28
C PRO A 160 8.59 -5.11 23.72
N HIS A 161 9.55 -4.25 24.15
CA HIS A 161 9.20 -2.89 24.56
C HIS A 161 8.78 -2.01 23.38
N VAL A 162 9.32 -2.23 22.16
CA VAL A 162 8.91 -1.56 20.93
C VAL A 162 7.50 -1.99 20.55
N LEU A 163 7.22 -3.31 20.56
CA LEU A 163 5.86 -3.82 20.33
C LEU A 163 4.85 -3.26 21.34
N SER A 164 5.25 -3.13 22.60
CA SER A 164 4.41 -2.51 23.64
C SER A 164 4.09 -1.05 23.34
N THR A 165 5.05 -0.25 22.86
CA THR A 165 4.84 1.14 22.45
C THR A 165 3.87 1.23 21.26
N LEU A 166 3.94 0.28 20.32
CA LEU A 166 3.04 0.16 19.18
C LEU A 166 1.67 -0.45 19.55
N HIS A 167 1.47 -0.85 20.81
CA HIS A 167 0.27 -1.56 21.28
C HIS A 167 0.01 -2.86 20.51
N ARG A 168 1.08 -3.61 20.22
CA ARG A 168 0.99 -4.94 19.58
C ARG A 168 1.00 -6.03 20.63
N THR A 169 0.12 -7.02 20.42
CA THR A 169 -0.11 -8.12 21.40
C THR A 169 0.57 -9.42 21.03
N HIS A 170 0.99 -9.57 19.76
CA HIS A 170 1.64 -10.79 19.31
C HIS A 170 3.05 -10.94 19.93
N GLU A 171 3.46 -12.18 20.08
CA GLU A 171 4.81 -12.55 20.48
C GLU A 171 5.66 -12.95 19.26
N ARG A 172 6.98 -12.94 19.43
CA ARG A 172 7.89 -13.39 18.38
C ARG A 172 7.63 -14.82 17.91
N VAL A 173 7.17 -15.69 18.78
CA VAL A 173 6.83 -17.08 18.44
C VAL A 173 5.68 -17.15 17.44
N ASP A 174 4.68 -16.30 17.56
CA ASP A 174 3.54 -16.26 16.65
C ASP A 174 3.99 -15.95 15.22
N VAL A 175 4.87 -14.93 15.08
CA VAL A 175 5.45 -14.55 13.77
C VAL A 175 6.24 -15.72 13.20
N TRP A 176 7.07 -16.37 14.04
CA TRP A 176 7.93 -17.46 13.59
C TRP A 176 7.14 -18.68 13.11
N GLU A 177 6.10 -19.07 13.83
CA GLU A 177 5.23 -20.19 13.46
C GLU A 177 4.45 -19.91 12.16
N ALA A 178 3.90 -18.69 12.02
CA ALA A 178 3.22 -18.28 10.81
C ALA A 178 4.16 -18.25 9.59
N ALA A 179 5.36 -17.66 9.75
CA ALA A 179 6.38 -17.59 8.71
C ALA A 179 6.87 -18.97 8.27
N ALA A 180 7.19 -19.84 9.24
CA ALA A 180 7.62 -21.21 8.96
C ALA A 180 6.53 -22.00 8.19
N THR A 181 5.26 -21.82 8.58
CA THR A 181 4.14 -22.46 7.90
C THR A 181 3.97 -21.94 6.48
N ALA A 182 4.04 -20.62 6.28
CA ALA A 182 3.91 -20.00 4.96
C ALA A 182 4.92 -20.60 3.97
N ARG A 183 6.18 -20.71 4.38
CA ARG A 183 7.25 -21.32 3.58
C ARG A 183 7.01 -22.81 3.32
N GLU A 184 6.59 -23.57 4.34
CA GLU A 184 6.31 -25.00 4.20
C GLU A 184 5.21 -25.29 3.18
N VAL A 185 4.17 -24.45 3.15
CA VAL A 185 3.06 -24.63 2.19
C VAL A 185 3.29 -23.94 0.86
N GLY A 186 4.44 -23.24 0.68
CA GLY A 186 4.82 -22.59 -0.57
C GLY A 186 4.05 -21.31 -0.87
N LEU A 187 3.75 -20.50 0.15
CA LEU A 187 3.35 -19.11 0.01
C LEU A 187 4.60 -18.22 -0.03
N ASP A 188 4.60 -17.17 -0.85
CA ASP A 188 5.55 -16.08 -0.72
C ASP A 188 5.36 -15.42 0.64
N LEU A 189 6.44 -15.19 1.36
CA LEU A 189 6.43 -14.57 2.69
C LEU A 189 6.88 -13.11 2.61
N SER A 190 5.99 -12.19 2.97
CA SER A 190 6.33 -10.80 3.28
C SER A 190 6.32 -10.56 4.79
N LEU A 191 7.31 -9.80 5.28
CA LEU A 191 7.35 -9.33 6.66
C LEU A 191 7.29 -7.80 6.68
N ASP A 192 6.35 -7.25 7.45
CA ASP A 192 6.18 -5.82 7.59
C ASP A 192 6.76 -5.36 8.92
N LEU A 193 7.75 -4.45 8.83
CA LEU A 193 8.49 -3.89 9.95
C LEU A 193 8.19 -2.40 10.11
N VAL A 194 8.30 -1.90 11.33
CA VAL A 194 8.15 -0.47 11.65
C VAL A 194 9.38 -0.02 12.41
N TYR A 195 9.99 1.08 11.98
CA TYR A 195 11.17 1.64 12.63
C TYR A 195 10.96 3.09 13.08
N GLY A 196 11.84 3.55 13.98
CA GLY A 196 11.78 4.89 14.54
C GLY A 196 10.68 5.04 15.59
N THR A 197 10.29 3.92 16.22
CA THR A 197 9.34 3.92 17.34
C THR A 197 9.97 4.63 18.55
N PRO A 198 9.23 5.51 19.25
CA PRO A 198 9.76 6.16 20.45
C PRO A 198 10.32 5.17 21.47
N GLY A 199 11.58 5.38 21.87
CA GLY A 199 12.30 4.50 22.78
C GLY A 199 13.00 3.30 22.12
N GLU A 200 12.85 3.11 20.82
CA GLU A 200 13.61 2.14 20.04
C GLU A 200 15.07 2.59 19.91
N LYS A 201 15.99 1.65 20.12
CA LYS A 201 17.43 1.88 19.97
C LYS A 201 17.95 1.27 18.68
N PRO A 202 19.12 1.73 18.16
CA PRO A 202 19.72 1.13 16.96
C PRO A 202 19.90 -0.38 17.07
N GLU A 203 20.23 -0.89 18.27
CA GLU A 203 20.40 -2.33 18.52
C GLU A 203 19.07 -3.09 18.45
N ASP A 204 17.95 -2.46 18.83
CA ASP A 204 16.61 -3.04 18.73
C ASP A 204 16.18 -3.18 17.28
N TRP A 205 16.44 -2.13 16.48
CA TRP A 205 16.17 -2.14 15.05
C TRP A 205 17.03 -3.16 14.31
N GLN A 206 18.33 -3.18 14.56
CA GLN A 206 19.25 -4.17 13.98
C GLN A 206 18.79 -5.59 14.29
N LYS A 207 18.41 -5.86 15.54
CA LYS A 207 17.89 -7.15 15.97
C LYS A 207 16.59 -7.54 15.27
N SER A 208 15.71 -6.57 15.02
CA SER A 208 14.47 -6.81 14.29
C SER A 208 14.74 -7.22 12.85
N LEU A 209 15.69 -6.56 12.17
CA LEU A 209 16.15 -6.94 10.82
C LEU A 209 16.77 -8.35 10.80
N GLU A 210 17.65 -8.66 11.73
CA GLU A 210 18.31 -9.98 11.83
C GLU A 210 17.30 -11.11 12.04
N ILE A 211 16.32 -10.90 12.92
CA ILE A 211 15.27 -11.89 13.19
C ILE A 211 14.34 -12.04 11.99
N ALA A 212 13.98 -10.95 11.33
CA ALA A 212 13.20 -11.01 10.09
C ALA A 212 13.94 -11.81 9.00
N LEU A 213 15.22 -11.53 8.78
CA LEU A 213 16.05 -12.25 7.81
C LEU A 213 16.21 -13.75 8.15
N ALA A 214 16.28 -14.10 9.45
CA ALA A 214 16.38 -15.48 9.90
C ALA A 214 15.10 -16.30 9.62
N MET A 215 13.95 -15.66 9.35
CA MET A 215 12.72 -16.30 8.88
C MET A 215 12.72 -16.55 7.38
N GLU A 216 13.77 -16.12 6.67
CA GLU A 216 13.98 -16.28 5.22
C GLU A 216 12.80 -15.76 4.37
N PRO A 217 12.35 -14.50 4.56
CA PRO A 217 11.27 -13.94 3.75
C PRO A 217 11.70 -13.74 2.29
N ASP A 218 10.70 -13.64 1.40
CA ASP A 218 10.88 -13.29 0.01
C ASP A 218 10.80 -11.78 -0.22
N HIS A 219 10.14 -11.09 0.71
CA HIS A 219 9.85 -9.67 0.65
C HIS A 219 9.89 -9.07 2.06
N ILE A 220 10.36 -7.83 2.18
CA ILE A 220 10.32 -7.05 3.42
C ILE A 220 9.78 -5.66 3.11
N SER A 221 8.79 -5.24 3.92
CA SER A 221 8.36 -3.86 4.02
C SER A 221 8.93 -3.27 5.31
N ALA A 222 9.52 -2.08 5.25
CA ALA A 222 9.99 -1.36 6.43
C ALA A 222 9.52 0.09 6.37
N TYR A 223 8.64 0.45 7.30
CA TYR A 223 7.99 1.75 7.35
C TYR A 223 8.53 2.60 8.49
N ALA A 224 8.83 3.86 8.20
CA ALA A 224 9.03 4.86 9.25
C ALA A 224 7.72 5.03 10.04
N LEU A 225 7.78 5.00 11.36
CA LEU A 225 6.60 5.25 12.18
C LEU A 225 6.09 6.68 11.96
N VAL A 226 4.83 6.81 11.60
CA VAL A 226 4.11 8.08 11.60
C VAL A 226 3.11 8.06 12.75
N ALA A 227 3.14 9.09 13.59
CA ALA A 227 2.14 9.25 14.64
C ALA A 227 0.94 9.98 14.07
N GLU A 228 0.01 9.22 13.49
CA GLU A 228 -1.17 9.80 12.83
C GLU A 228 -2.07 10.57 13.81
N PRO A 229 -2.53 11.78 13.45
CA PRO A 229 -3.41 12.57 14.28
C PRO A 229 -4.66 11.79 14.71
N GLY A 230 -5.04 11.93 15.99
CA GLY A 230 -6.19 11.22 16.56
C GLY A 230 -5.89 9.82 17.08
N THR A 231 -4.70 9.26 16.82
CA THR A 231 -4.29 7.98 17.37
C THR A 231 -3.92 8.07 18.84
N ARG A 232 -3.93 6.93 19.52
CA ARG A 232 -3.50 6.84 20.93
C ARG A 232 -2.03 7.23 21.09
N LEU A 233 -1.18 6.84 20.14
CA LEU A 233 0.24 7.19 20.14
C LEU A 233 0.45 8.70 19.97
N ALA A 234 -0.22 9.33 18.99
CA ALA A 234 -0.12 10.77 18.79
C ALA A 234 -0.53 11.54 20.04
N ARG A 235 -1.63 11.12 20.69
CA ARG A 235 -2.07 11.73 21.93
C ARG A 235 -1.08 11.56 23.09
N ALA A 236 -0.43 10.39 23.22
CA ALA A 236 0.60 10.16 24.24
C ALA A 236 1.83 11.05 23.99
N ILE A 237 2.20 11.28 22.73
CA ILE A 237 3.27 12.22 22.35
C ILE A 237 2.88 13.67 22.68
N GLU A 238 1.66 14.10 22.34
CA GLU A 238 1.14 15.43 22.64
C GLU A 238 1.12 15.73 24.15
N LEU A 239 0.82 14.73 24.98
CA LEU A 239 0.82 14.83 26.43
C LEU A 239 2.21 14.73 27.06
N GLY A 240 3.25 14.45 26.27
CA GLY A 240 4.62 14.24 26.77
C GLY A 240 4.83 12.95 27.54
N GLU A 241 3.91 12.00 27.43
CA GLU A 241 4.01 10.66 28.05
C GLU A 241 4.98 9.77 27.29
N VAL A 242 5.13 10.01 25.97
CA VAL A 242 6.04 9.32 25.06
C VAL A 242 6.85 10.38 24.31
N ALA A 243 8.12 10.11 24.03
CA ALA A 243 8.96 11.03 23.24
C ALA A 243 8.39 11.21 21.82
N ALA A 244 8.65 12.36 21.22
CA ALA A 244 8.34 12.60 19.82
C ALA A 244 9.17 11.65 18.91
N VAL A 245 8.61 11.35 17.74
CA VAL A 245 9.36 10.68 16.67
C VAL A 245 10.46 11.61 16.16
N ASP A 246 11.66 11.08 15.97
CA ASP A 246 12.83 11.84 15.51
C ASP A 246 13.14 11.48 14.05
N PRO A 247 12.97 12.41 13.10
CA PRO A 247 13.20 12.14 11.68
C PRO A 247 14.66 11.80 11.34
N ASP A 248 15.64 12.35 12.09
CA ASP A 248 17.06 12.05 11.85
C ASP A 248 17.37 10.60 12.27
N VAL A 249 16.80 10.14 13.39
CA VAL A 249 16.88 8.74 13.81
C VAL A 249 16.21 7.83 12.79
N GLN A 250 15.06 8.23 12.24
CA GLN A 250 14.39 7.46 11.19
C GLN A 250 15.23 7.37 9.91
N ALA A 251 15.90 8.44 9.52
CA ALA A 251 16.82 8.44 8.38
C ALA A 251 17.99 7.45 8.59
N ASP A 252 18.59 7.46 9.77
CA ASP A 252 19.66 6.50 10.12
C ASP A 252 19.17 5.06 10.09
N TYR A 253 17.95 4.80 10.58
CA TYR A 253 17.36 3.46 10.59
C TYR A 253 16.97 2.99 9.18
N TYR A 254 16.52 3.91 8.31
CA TYR A 254 16.31 3.60 6.90
C TYR A 254 17.61 3.14 6.21
N LEU A 255 18.71 3.89 6.40
CA LEU A 255 20.01 3.53 5.84
C LEU A 255 20.56 2.22 6.42
N MET A 256 20.28 1.94 7.70
CA MET A 256 20.62 0.66 8.33
C MET A 256 19.84 -0.48 7.67
N ALA A 257 18.52 -0.32 7.46
CA ALA A 257 17.70 -1.31 6.79
C ALA A 257 18.20 -1.58 5.37
N ASP A 258 18.38 -0.51 4.57
CA ASP A 258 18.82 -0.64 3.18
C ASP A 258 20.14 -1.42 3.06
N ARG A 259 21.14 -1.06 3.87
CA ARG A 259 22.42 -1.77 3.90
C ARG A 259 22.28 -3.24 4.34
N THR A 260 21.58 -3.49 5.46
CA THR A 260 21.43 -4.84 6.02
C THR A 260 20.69 -5.76 5.06
N LEU A 261 19.64 -5.25 4.39
CA LEU A 261 18.85 -6.02 3.43
C LEU A 261 19.63 -6.25 2.13
N ALA A 262 20.38 -5.25 1.64
CA ALA A 262 21.24 -5.42 0.46
C ALA A 262 22.35 -6.47 0.72
N GLU A 263 23.00 -6.46 1.89
CA GLU A 263 23.99 -7.47 2.28
C GLU A 263 23.37 -8.88 2.36
N ALA A 264 22.07 -8.98 2.66
CA ALA A 264 21.32 -10.23 2.67
C ALA A 264 20.76 -10.65 1.30
N GLY A 265 21.06 -9.89 0.22
CA GLY A 265 20.67 -10.20 -1.16
C GLY A 265 19.25 -9.73 -1.53
N PHE A 266 18.70 -8.79 -0.80
CA PHE A 266 17.47 -8.13 -1.19
C PHE A 266 17.77 -6.90 -2.06
N GLU A 267 16.91 -6.65 -3.03
CA GLU A 267 16.93 -5.44 -3.83
C GLU A 267 15.82 -4.50 -3.39
N TRP A 268 16.18 -3.25 -3.11
CA TRP A 268 15.23 -2.17 -2.99
C TRP A 268 14.49 -1.96 -4.32
N TYR A 269 13.16 -1.75 -4.29
CA TYR A 269 12.41 -1.48 -5.51
C TYR A 269 11.43 -0.30 -5.41
N GLU A 270 11.01 0.09 -4.21
CA GLU A 270 10.31 1.33 -3.90
C GLU A 270 10.61 1.75 -2.45
N LEU A 271 10.22 2.97 -2.02
CA LEU A 271 10.73 3.63 -0.81
C LEU A 271 10.84 2.73 0.42
N SER A 272 9.83 1.89 0.64
CA SER A 272 9.69 1.11 1.88
C SER A 272 9.83 -0.39 1.66
N HIS A 273 10.10 -0.84 0.41
CA HIS A 273 10.03 -2.27 0.07
C HIS A 273 11.30 -2.81 -0.56
N TRP A 274 11.67 -4.02 -0.14
CA TRP A 274 12.79 -4.80 -0.65
C TRP A 274 12.32 -6.22 -0.97
N ALA A 275 12.79 -6.78 -2.08
CA ALA A 275 12.46 -8.12 -2.54
C ALA A 275 13.71 -8.92 -2.89
N ARG A 276 13.70 -10.24 -2.69
CA ARG A 276 14.82 -11.11 -3.06
C ARG A 276 15.06 -11.17 -4.56
N THR A 277 13.99 -11.10 -5.32
CA THR A 277 14.05 -11.11 -6.80
C THR A 277 12.93 -10.22 -7.35
N PRO A 278 13.01 -9.80 -8.61
CA PRO A 278 11.91 -9.06 -9.24
C PRO A 278 10.55 -9.77 -9.19
N ALA A 279 10.54 -11.11 -9.17
CA ALA A 279 9.30 -11.90 -9.07
C ALA A 279 8.61 -11.76 -7.70
N HIS A 280 9.36 -11.42 -6.64
CA HIS A 280 8.83 -11.24 -5.29
C HIS A 280 8.45 -9.80 -4.98
N ARG A 281 8.62 -8.85 -5.92
CA ARG A 281 8.05 -7.49 -5.77
C ARG A 281 6.54 -7.59 -5.69
N CYS A 282 5.91 -6.83 -4.79
CA CYS A 282 4.47 -6.81 -4.68
C CYS A 282 3.85 -6.12 -5.92
N ARG A 283 3.19 -6.91 -6.79
CA ARG A 283 2.60 -6.40 -8.04
C ARG A 283 1.50 -5.38 -7.76
N HIS A 284 0.71 -5.61 -6.72
CA HIS A 284 -0.36 -4.69 -6.35
C HIS A 284 0.19 -3.32 -5.95
N GLN A 285 1.22 -3.28 -5.10
CA GLN A 285 1.89 -2.05 -4.70
C GLN A 285 2.56 -1.36 -5.90
N MET A 286 3.24 -2.13 -6.75
CA MET A 286 3.82 -1.57 -7.99
C MET A 286 2.77 -0.96 -8.92
N GLY A 287 1.54 -1.49 -8.90
CA GLY A 287 0.41 -0.90 -9.62
C GLY A 287 0.13 0.54 -9.17
N TYR A 288 0.22 0.85 -7.88
CA TYR A 288 0.07 2.23 -7.39
C TYR A 288 1.19 3.15 -7.90
N TRP A 289 2.44 2.69 -7.84
CA TRP A 289 3.61 3.45 -8.29
C TRP A 289 3.64 3.70 -9.81
N SER A 290 3.06 2.79 -10.59
CA SER A 290 2.97 2.90 -12.06
C SER A 290 1.68 3.54 -12.56
N SER A 291 0.82 4.04 -11.67
CA SER A 291 -0.51 4.59 -12.01
C SER A 291 -1.37 3.58 -12.81
N ALA A 292 -1.26 2.29 -12.49
CA ALA A 292 -2.12 1.25 -13.04
C ALA A 292 -3.58 1.47 -12.61
N ASP A 293 -4.49 0.70 -13.18
CA ASP A 293 -5.89 0.73 -12.81
C ASP A 293 -6.18 -0.26 -11.67
N TRP A 294 -7.03 0.15 -10.73
CA TRP A 294 -7.55 -0.78 -9.71
C TRP A 294 -8.93 -0.38 -9.23
N VAL A 295 -9.66 -1.34 -8.72
CA VAL A 295 -10.91 -1.14 -7.99
C VAL A 295 -10.72 -1.53 -6.54
N GLY A 296 -10.99 -0.60 -5.64
CA GLY A 296 -11.05 -0.84 -4.22
C GLY A 296 -12.50 -1.05 -3.76
N VAL A 297 -12.74 -2.06 -2.94
CA VAL A 297 -14.05 -2.36 -2.34
C VAL A 297 -13.95 -2.45 -0.82
N GLY A 298 -15.01 -2.11 -0.15
CA GLY A 298 -15.06 -1.96 1.29
C GLY A 298 -15.05 -0.48 1.74
N PRO A 299 -15.34 -0.20 3.01
CA PRO A 299 -15.34 1.19 3.52
C PRO A 299 -13.95 1.81 3.36
N ARG A 300 -13.87 3.11 3.00
CA ARG A 300 -12.63 3.87 2.71
C ARG A 300 -11.78 3.36 1.54
N ALA A 301 -12.16 2.29 0.86
CA ALA A 301 -11.37 1.80 -0.25
C ALA A 301 -11.27 2.86 -1.35
N HIS A 302 -10.06 3.05 -1.87
CA HIS A 302 -9.77 3.93 -3.00
C HIS A 302 -9.70 3.13 -4.29
N SER A 303 -10.08 3.75 -5.39
CA SER A 303 -10.01 3.18 -6.74
C SER A 303 -9.37 4.19 -7.71
N HIS A 304 -8.82 3.68 -8.80
CA HIS A 304 -8.23 4.49 -9.86
C HIS A 304 -8.46 3.83 -11.22
N ILE A 305 -8.99 4.59 -12.17
CA ILE A 305 -9.11 4.19 -13.59
C ILE A 305 -8.69 5.36 -14.45
N GLY A 306 -7.56 5.23 -15.13
CA GLY A 306 -7.11 6.17 -16.15
C GLY A 306 -7.06 7.65 -15.73
N GLY A 307 -6.60 7.93 -14.52
CA GLY A 307 -6.53 9.30 -13.97
C GLY A 307 -7.81 9.77 -13.28
N VAL A 308 -8.81 8.90 -13.11
CA VAL A 308 -9.96 9.18 -12.25
C VAL A 308 -9.82 8.37 -10.96
N ARG A 309 -9.85 9.05 -9.84
CA ARG A 309 -9.83 8.45 -8.51
C ARG A 309 -11.16 8.65 -7.83
N TRP A 310 -11.61 7.65 -7.08
CA TRP A 310 -12.74 7.78 -6.16
C TRP A 310 -12.49 6.96 -4.92
N TRP A 311 -13.22 7.29 -3.87
CA TRP A 311 -13.12 6.57 -2.60
C TRP A 311 -14.49 6.39 -1.97
N ASN A 312 -14.57 5.32 -1.21
CA ASN A 312 -15.79 4.95 -0.50
C ASN A 312 -15.91 5.71 0.82
N VAL A 313 -17.15 5.80 1.31
CA VAL A 313 -17.45 6.36 2.64
C VAL A 313 -16.70 5.64 3.74
N ASP A 314 -16.22 6.37 4.73
CA ASP A 314 -15.43 5.85 5.86
C ASP A 314 -16.23 4.96 6.80
N SER A 315 -17.50 5.34 7.07
CA SER A 315 -18.33 4.64 8.04
C SER A 315 -18.75 3.26 7.54
N LEU A 316 -18.33 2.21 8.24
CA LEU A 316 -18.76 0.83 7.96
C LEU A 316 -20.28 0.69 7.91
N ALA A 317 -21.00 1.39 8.81
CA ALA A 317 -22.45 1.34 8.86
C ALA A 317 -23.09 2.01 7.64
N THR A 318 -22.61 3.19 7.26
CA THR A 318 -23.08 3.91 6.07
C THR A 318 -22.77 3.15 4.80
N TRP A 319 -21.55 2.59 4.69
CA TRP A 319 -21.15 1.74 3.59
C TRP A 319 -22.09 0.54 3.42
N ALA A 320 -22.38 -0.18 4.51
CA ALA A 320 -23.27 -1.33 4.47
C ALA A 320 -24.71 -0.96 4.09
N ASP A 321 -25.21 0.17 4.59
CA ASP A 321 -26.56 0.66 4.29
C ASP A 321 -26.70 1.05 2.80
N LEU A 322 -25.68 1.68 2.20
CA LEU A 322 -25.65 2.01 0.77
C LEU A 322 -25.65 0.75 -0.09
N ILE A 323 -24.81 -0.23 0.23
CA ILE A 323 -24.78 -1.50 -0.49
C ILE A 323 -26.12 -2.26 -0.37
N ASP A 324 -26.80 -2.20 0.78
CA ASP A 324 -28.12 -2.79 0.96
C ASP A 324 -29.19 -2.11 0.09
N GLN A 325 -28.98 -0.88 -0.32
CA GLN A 325 -29.85 -0.13 -1.23
C GLN A 325 -29.46 -0.24 -2.71
N ASP A 326 -28.46 -1.11 -3.05
CA ASP A 326 -27.86 -1.22 -4.40
C ASP A 326 -27.25 0.10 -4.91
N VAL A 327 -26.72 0.93 -4.00
CA VAL A 327 -26.04 2.19 -4.29
C VAL A 327 -24.56 2.01 -4.09
N LEU A 328 -23.73 2.51 -5.03
CA LEU A 328 -22.27 2.53 -4.85
C LEU A 328 -21.90 3.43 -3.66
N PRO A 329 -21.03 2.99 -2.77
CA PRO A 329 -20.71 3.70 -1.53
C PRO A 329 -19.69 4.82 -1.74
N ILE A 330 -19.66 5.44 -2.90
CA ILE A 330 -18.72 6.50 -3.28
C ILE A 330 -18.99 7.74 -2.46
N GLU A 331 -17.99 8.21 -1.71
CA GLU A 331 -18.02 9.48 -0.99
C GLU A 331 -17.68 10.65 -1.89
N SER A 332 -16.62 10.50 -2.70
CA SER A 332 -16.17 11.53 -3.63
C SER A 332 -15.36 10.93 -4.77
N GLN A 333 -15.16 11.72 -5.82
CA GLN A 333 -14.25 11.39 -6.93
C GLN A 333 -13.45 12.61 -7.36
N GLU A 334 -12.31 12.37 -7.98
CA GLU A 334 -11.38 13.35 -8.52
C GLU A 334 -10.97 12.94 -9.92
N VAL A 335 -10.97 13.89 -10.83
CA VAL A 335 -10.49 13.70 -12.21
C VAL A 335 -9.19 14.46 -12.36
N LEU A 336 -8.09 13.74 -12.60
CA LEU A 336 -6.77 14.33 -12.81
C LEU A 336 -6.67 14.84 -14.25
N ASP A 337 -6.35 16.11 -14.42
CA ASP A 337 -5.95 16.63 -15.72
C ASP A 337 -4.54 16.14 -16.13
N SER A 338 -4.14 16.40 -17.36
CA SER A 338 -2.84 15.93 -17.89
C SER A 338 -1.64 16.46 -17.09
N SER A 339 -1.74 17.67 -16.54
CA SER A 339 -0.68 18.28 -15.72
C SER A 339 -0.56 17.58 -14.37
N ALA A 340 -1.68 17.31 -13.70
CA ALA A 340 -1.73 16.56 -12.46
C ALA A 340 -1.20 15.12 -12.64
N GLN A 341 -1.60 14.43 -13.73
CA GLN A 341 -1.08 13.10 -14.07
C GLN A 341 0.43 13.11 -14.31
N GLN A 342 0.96 14.16 -14.97
CA GLN A 342 2.41 14.30 -15.17
C GLN A 342 3.15 14.52 -13.85
N MET A 343 2.62 15.39 -12.98
CA MET A 343 3.20 15.64 -11.64
C MET A 343 3.20 14.36 -10.78
N GLU A 344 2.11 13.59 -10.80
CA GLU A 344 2.06 12.30 -10.11
C GLU A 344 3.07 11.30 -10.67
N ARG A 345 3.21 11.21 -11.99
CA ARG A 345 4.21 10.34 -12.60
C ARG A 345 5.62 10.67 -12.14
N ILE A 346 5.96 11.95 -12.02
CA ILE A 346 7.24 12.41 -11.47
C ILE A 346 7.36 11.99 -10.00
N MET A 347 6.36 12.32 -9.19
CA MET A 347 6.35 12.03 -7.76
C MET A 347 6.48 10.53 -7.47
N LEU A 348 5.74 9.71 -8.17
CA LEU A 348 5.72 8.26 -7.97
C LEU A 348 6.98 7.61 -8.55
N GLY A 349 7.39 8.00 -9.76
CA GLY A 349 8.54 7.40 -10.44
C GLY A 349 9.85 7.63 -9.69
N LEU A 350 10.10 8.82 -9.12
CA LEU A 350 11.29 9.08 -8.31
C LEU A 350 11.40 8.18 -7.06
N LYS A 351 10.27 7.65 -6.61
CA LYS A 351 10.20 6.80 -5.41
C LYS A 351 10.41 5.31 -5.72
N THR A 352 10.68 4.97 -6.97
CA THR A 352 10.91 3.59 -7.40
C THR A 352 12.31 3.38 -7.98
N ARG A 353 12.77 2.13 -7.99
CA ARG A 353 14.00 1.73 -8.67
C ARG A 353 13.89 1.84 -10.20
N ASP A 354 12.70 1.80 -10.75
CA ASP A 354 12.50 1.99 -12.18
C ASP A 354 12.77 3.43 -12.60
N GLY A 355 12.68 4.39 -11.67
CA GLY A 355 13.05 5.78 -11.86
C GLY A 355 12.22 6.50 -12.92
N ILE A 356 12.72 7.62 -13.40
CA ILE A 356 12.09 8.45 -14.44
C ILE A 356 13.06 8.61 -15.62
N SER A 357 12.56 8.49 -16.85
CA SER A 357 13.34 8.83 -18.06
C SER A 357 13.61 10.33 -18.10
N VAL A 358 14.88 10.72 -18.26
CA VAL A 358 15.29 12.11 -18.43
C VAL A 358 14.62 12.73 -19.66
N ASP A 359 14.50 11.98 -20.76
CA ASP A 359 13.88 12.43 -22.02
C ASP A 359 12.38 12.76 -21.88
N SER A 360 11.73 12.24 -20.83
CA SER A 360 10.32 12.54 -20.53
C SER A 360 10.11 13.87 -19.81
N LEU A 361 11.19 14.59 -19.48
CA LEU A 361 11.22 15.79 -18.65
C LEU A 361 11.90 16.95 -19.38
N HIS A 362 11.39 18.18 -19.21
CA HIS A 362 11.94 19.35 -19.86
C HIS A 362 13.07 19.99 -19.04
N GLY A 363 14.30 19.94 -19.56
CA GLY A 363 15.44 20.61 -18.94
C GLY A 363 15.95 19.94 -17.64
N ALA A 364 15.59 18.70 -17.41
CA ALA A 364 15.98 17.96 -16.21
C ALA A 364 17.46 17.53 -16.20
N ASP A 365 18.15 17.53 -17.34
CA ASP A 365 19.55 17.08 -17.47
C ASP A 365 20.47 17.79 -16.48
N GLN A 366 20.44 19.12 -16.46
CA GLN A 366 21.30 19.92 -15.59
C GLN A 366 21.01 19.69 -14.11
N LEU A 367 19.75 19.55 -13.75
CA LEU A 367 19.31 19.29 -12.39
C LEU A 367 19.73 17.88 -11.95
N ALA A 368 19.52 16.88 -12.79
CA ALA A 368 19.94 15.51 -12.55
C ALA A 368 21.47 15.37 -12.41
N ASP A 369 22.25 16.10 -13.23
CA ASP A 369 23.71 16.17 -13.07
C ASP A 369 24.14 16.78 -11.73
N GLN A 370 23.48 17.85 -11.27
CA GLN A 370 23.73 18.42 -9.94
C GLN A 370 23.41 17.41 -8.82
N TRP A 371 22.31 16.68 -8.92
CA TRP A 371 21.97 15.65 -7.95
C TRP A 371 22.97 14.48 -7.96
N ARG A 372 23.47 14.10 -9.13
CA ARG A 372 24.54 13.11 -9.26
C ARG A 372 25.83 13.58 -8.58
N GLU A 373 26.23 14.84 -8.75
CA GLU A 373 27.41 15.41 -8.08
C GLU A 373 27.25 15.43 -6.54
N GLN A 374 26.02 15.55 -6.04
CA GLN A 374 25.70 15.43 -4.62
C GLN A 374 25.59 13.97 -4.12
N GLY A 375 25.66 12.99 -5.01
CA GLY A 375 25.51 11.57 -4.69
C GLY A 375 24.06 11.15 -4.40
N TRP A 376 23.08 11.88 -4.91
CA TRP A 376 21.65 11.59 -4.69
C TRP A 376 21.02 10.72 -5.80
N VAL A 377 21.68 10.64 -6.96
CA VAL A 377 21.23 9.87 -8.13
C VAL A 377 22.31 8.88 -8.53
N GLU A 378 21.89 7.67 -8.91
CA GLU A 378 22.74 6.60 -9.41
C GLU A 378 23.41 7.01 -10.73
N ALA A 379 24.74 7.10 -10.73
CA ALA A 379 25.50 7.64 -11.86
C ALA A 379 25.33 6.76 -13.13
N GLU A 380 25.32 5.44 -12.99
CA GLU A 380 25.18 4.51 -14.11
C GLU A 380 23.79 4.60 -14.74
N GLU A 381 22.74 4.73 -13.92
CA GLU A 381 21.37 4.87 -14.37
C GLU A 381 21.14 6.23 -15.08
N LEU A 382 21.77 7.30 -14.58
CA LEU A 382 21.70 8.60 -15.23
C LEU A 382 22.37 8.58 -16.63
N VAL A 383 23.51 7.89 -16.76
CA VAL A 383 24.17 7.68 -18.07
C VAL A 383 23.25 6.86 -19.00
N ALA A 384 22.45 5.96 -18.46
CA ALA A 384 21.43 5.22 -19.22
C ALA A 384 20.15 6.02 -19.50
N GLY A 385 20.10 7.32 -19.14
CA GLY A 385 18.97 8.22 -19.39
C GLY A 385 17.86 8.13 -18.36
N ARG A 386 18.14 7.64 -17.15
CA ARG A 386 17.16 7.49 -16.07
C ARG A 386 17.60 8.15 -14.77
N ILE A 387 16.70 8.84 -14.11
CA ILE A 387 16.89 9.37 -12.76
C ILE A 387 16.41 8.30 -11.77
N VAL A 388 17.37 7.64 -11.10
CA VAL A 388 17.13 6.67 -10.03
C VAL A 388 17.84 7.16 -8.79
N LEU A 389 17.13 7.24 -7.66
CA LEU A 389 17.69 7.78 -6.42
C LEU A 389 18.59 6.77 -5.71
N THR A 390 19.73 7.23 -5.20
CA THR A 390 20.57 6.47 -4.26
C THR A 390 19.86 6.35 -2.89
N ALA A 391 20.39 5.54 -1.99
CA ALA A 391 19.86 5.45 -0.62
C ALA A 391 19.77 6.83 0.06
N THR A 392 20.77 7.67 -0.12
CA THR A 392 20.76 9.06 0.41
C THR A 392 19.74 9.93 -0.35
N GLY A 393 19.64 9.78 -1.67
CA GLY A 393 18.66 10.50 -2.49
C GLY A 393 17.23 10.17 -2.11
N ARG A 394 16.93 8.92 -1.74
CA ARG A 394 15.61 8.46 -1.29
C ARG A 394 15.12 9.17 -0.02
N LEU A 395 16.04 9.51 0.89
CA LEU A 395 15.72 10.34 2.07
C LEU A 395 15.28 11.76 1.71
N LEU A 396 15.62 12.22 0.50
CA LEU A 396 15.30 13.55 -0.03
C LEU A 396 14.20 13.50 -1.11
N ALA A 397 13.55 12.36 -1.32
CA ALA A 397 12.65 12.13 -2.45
C ALA A 397 11.58 13.21 -2.61
N ASP A 398 10.95 13.66 -1.53
CA ASP A 398 9.89 14.69 -1.59
C ASP A 398 10.46 16.05 -1.98
N ARG A 399 11.67 16.40 -1.49
CA ARG A 399 12.37 17.62 -1.89
C ARG A 399 12.73 17.58 -3.37
N LEU A 400 13.35 16.49 -3.83
CA LEU A 400 13.76 16.31 -5.22
C LEU A 400 12.56 16.30 -6.16
N THR A 401 11.46 15.69 -5.75
CA THR A 401 10.17 15.79 -6.46
C THR A 401 9.72 17.23 -6.63
N THR A 402 9.77 18.01 -5.55
CA THR A 402 9.36 19.42 -5.57
C THR A 402 10.24 20.26 -6.52
N GLU A 403 11.56 20.03 -6.50
CA GLU A 403 12.51 20.72 -7.39
C GLU A 403 12.21 20.39 -8.86
N LEU A 404 11.95 19.11 -9.19
CA LEU A 404 11.68 18.65 -10.55
C LEU A 404 10.32 19.13 -11.08
N VAL A 405 9.28 19.05 -10.26
CA VAL A 405 7.94 19.56 -10.62
C VAL A 405 7.98 21.07 -10.85
N SER A 406 8.73 21.81 -10.01
CA SER A 406 8.89 23.27 -10.19
C SER A 406 9.58 23.64 -11.50
N LEU A 407 10.58 22.85 -11.92
CA LEU A 407 11.26 22.99 -13.20
C LEU A 407 10.29 22.78 -14.37
N GLU A 408 9.51 21.69 -14.36
CA GLU A 408 8.53 21.36 -15.39
C GLU A 408 7.48 22.46 -15.56
N VAL A 409 6.92 22.96 -14.45
CA VAL A 409 5.91 24.04 -14.48
C VAL A 409 6.50 25.33 -15.05
N SER A 410 7.75 25.68 -14.70
CA SER A 410 8.42 26.89 -15.19
C SER A 410 8.66 26.82 -16.70
N THR A 411 9.02 25.66 -17.22
CA THR A 411 9.32 25.46 -18.63
C THR A 411 8.05 25.50 -19.48
N GLN A 412 6.93 24.96 -18.99
CA GLN A 412 5.63 25.01 -19.69
C GLN A 412 5.05 26.44 -19.76
N GLN A 413 5.32 27.30 -18.79
CA GLN A 413 4.86 28.71 -18.80
C GLN A 413 5.71 29.63 -19.68
N GLY A 414 6.92 29.22 -20.04
CA GLY A 414 7.85 29.98 -20.90
C GLY A 414 7.76 29.63 -22.40
N SER A 415 6.98 28.62 -22.77
CA SER A 415 6.75 28.16 -24.15
C SER A 415 5.43 28.66 -24.68
#